data_c2f8efd25716773c4cd5b4e59006fba2
#
_entry.id   c2f8efd25716773c4cd5b4e59006fba2
#
_cell.length_a   1.000
_cell.length_b   1.000
_cell.length_c   1.000
_cell.angle_alpha   90.00
_cell.angle_beta   90.00
_cell.angle_gamma   90.00
#
_symmetry.space_group_name_H-M   'P 1'
#
loop_
_entity.id
_entity.type
_entity.pdbx_description
1 polymer ?
#
loop_
_entity_poly.entity_id
_entity_poly.type
_entity_poly.pdbx_seq_one_letter_code
_entity_poly.pdbx_strand_id
1 'polypeptide(L)' 'MLTEKRYELILELLDKKRSVTVPEIKDVLGVSESTIRRDLNALDKAGRLTKVFGGAVYSDG' A
#
# COMPACT_ATOMS: atom_id res chain seq x y z
N MET A 1 -3.29 1.54 14.78
CA MET A 1 -3.86 0.59 13.80
C MET A 1 -2.91 -0.60 13.65
N LEU A 2 -3.46 -1.81 13.63
CA LEU A 2 -2.64 -3.02 13.50
C LEU A 2 -2.07 -3.14 12.09
N THR A 3 -0.87 -3.70 11.99
CA THR A 3 -0.19 -3.89 10.72
C THR A 3 -1.04 -4.64 9.70
N GLU A 4 -1.66 -5.72 10.14
CA GLU A 4 -2.52 -6.53 9.28
C GLU A 4 -3.69 -5.73 8.73
N LYS A 5 -4.27 -4.87 9.55
CA LYS A 5 -5.38 -4.02 9.13
C LYS A 5 -4.92 -3.00 8.09
N ARG A 6 -3.72 -2.44 8.27
CA ARG A 6 -3.15 -1.53 7.29
C ARG A 6 -2.96 -2.21 5.94
N TYR A 7 -2.42 -3.43 5.96
CA TYR A 7 -2.21 -4.20 4.73
C TYR A 7 -3.54 -4.43 4.01
N GLU A 8 -4.58 -4.81 4.75
CA GLU A 8 -5.92 -5.00 4.19
C GLU A 8 -6.41 -3.74 3.48
N LEU A 9 -6.31 -2.61 4.17
CA LEU A 9 -6.79 -1.33 3.63
C LEU A 9 -6.01 -0.91 2.38
N ILE A 10 -4.70 -1.09 2.40
CA ILE A 10 -3.87 -0.77 1.25
C ILE A 10 -4.25 -1.64 0.05
N LEU A 11 -4.43 -2.93 0.28
CA LEU A 11 -4.80 -3.85 -0.79
C LEU A 11 -6.20 -3.59 -1.33
N GLU A 12 -7.12 -3.17 -0.47
CA GLU A 12 -8.46 -2.76 -0.90
C GLU A 12 -8.41 -1.55 -1.83
N LEU A 13 -7.60 -0.56 -1.47
CA LEU A 13 -7.42 0.63 -2.29
C LEU A 13 -6.85 0.25 -3.67
N LEU A 14 -5.87 -0.64 -3.68
CA LEU A 14 -5.27 -1.11 -4.93
C LEU A 14 -6.27 -1.87 -5.78
N ASP A 15 -7.11 -2.67 -5.15
CA ASP A 15 -8.12 -3.43 -5.87
C ASP A 15 -9.11 -2.49 -6.58
N LYS A 16 -9.45 -1.41 -5.94
CA LYS A 16 -10.39 -0.43 -6.51
C LYS A 16 -9.75 0.49 -7.54
N LYS A 17 -8.57 0.99 -7.24
CA LYS A 17 -7.94 2.03 -8.05
C LYS A 17 -6.86 1.53 -9.01
N ARG A 18 -6.40 0.32 -8.79
CA ARG A 18 -5.31 -0.33 -9.54
C ARG A 18 -3.94 0.31 -9.29
N SER A 19 -3.88 1.55 -8.89
CA SER A 19 -2.64 2.20 -8.48
C SER A 19 -2.96 3.19 -7.37
N VAL A 20 -2.01 3.39 -6.46
CA VAL A 20 -2.17 4.34 -5.36
C VAL A 20 -0.82 5.02 -5.11
N THR A 21 -0.88 6.25 -4.61
CA THR A 21 0.32 6.98 -4.22
C THR A 21 0.44 6.96 -2.70
N VAL A 22 1.65 7.22 -2.19
CA VAL A 22 1.88 7.33 -0.75
C VAL A 22 0.97 8.40 -0.12
N PRO A 23 0.86 9.62 -0.70
CA PRO A 23 -0.06 10.62 -0.15
C PRO A 23 -1.52 10.16 -0.06
N GLU A 24 -1.99 9.41 -1.06
CA GLU A 24 -3.35 8.88 -1.04
C GLU A 24 -3.55 7.91 0.12
N ILE A 25 -2.59 7.02 0.32
CA ILE A 25 -2.65 6.05 1.41
C ILE A 25 -2.60 6.77 2.76
N LYS A 26 -1.74 7.78 2.86
CA LYS A 26 -1.62 8.58 4.07
C LYS A 26 -2.94 9.24 4.44
N ASP A 27 -3.64 9.78 3.46
CA ASP A 27 -4.93 10.42 3.67
C ASP A 27 -5.96 9.44 4.22
N VAL A 28 -5.97 8.24 3.69
CA VAL A 28 -6.96 7.22 4.08
C VAL A 28 -6.61 6.60 5.43
N LEU A 29 -5.36 6.25 5.65
CA LEU A 29 -4.95 5.52 6.85
C LEU A 29 -4.56 6.42 8.02
N GLY A 30 -4.10 7.63 7.72
CA GLY A 30 -3.68 8.54 8.77
C GLY A 30 -2.39 8.15 9.47
N VAL A 31 -1.51 7.42 8.79
CA VAL A 31 -0.21 7.02 9.34
C VAL A 31 0.91 7.73 8.61
N SER A 32 2.13 7.68 9.16
CA SER A 32 3.27 8.38 8.58
C SER A 32 3.70 7.75 7.25
N GLU A 33 4.36 8.56 6.42
CA GLU A 33 4.89 8.08 5.15
C GLU A 33 5.90 6.96 5.34
N SER A 34 6.72 7.03 6.39
CA SER A 34 7.69 5.98 6.70
C SER A 34 7.00 4.64 6.91
N THR A 35 5.91 4.65 7.66
CA THR A 35 5.13 3.46 7.91
C THR A 35 4.55 2.90 6.62
N ILE A 36 4.02 3.78 5.78
CA ILE A 36 3.43 3.37 4.49
C ILE A 36 4.49 2.75 3.59
N ARG A 37 5.65 3.37 3.47
CA ARG A 37 6.73 2.85 2.65
C ARG A 37 7.19 1.48 3.11
N ARG A 38 7.26 1.31 4.43
CA ARG A 38 7.63 0.02 5.02
C ARG A 38 6.60 -1.04 4.69
N ASP A 39 5.31 -0.68 4.80
CA ASP A 39 4.22 -1.60 4.47
C ASP A 39 4.24 -1.97 2.99
N LEU A 40 4.45 -1.00 2.11
CA LEU A 40 4.52 -1.26 0.67
C LEU A 40 5.68 -2.18 0.32
N ASN A 41 6.83 -1.98 0.97
CA ASN A 41 7.99 -2.86 0.77
C ASN A 41 7.67 -4.30 1.19
N ALA A 42 7.01 -4.46 2.33
CA ALA A 42 6.65 -5.77 2.84
C ALA A 42 5.66 -6.48 1.92
N LEU A 43 4.66 -5.75 1.44
CA LEU A 43 3.67 -6.31 0.53
C LEU A 43 4.25 -6.65 -0.84
N ASP A 44 5.19 -5.84 -1.31
CA ASP A 44 5.92 -6.12 -2.55
C ASP A 44 6.71 -7.42 -2.43
N LYS A 45 7.44 -7.57 -1.33
CA LYS A 45 8.22 -8.79 -1.07
C LYS A 45 7.33 -10.03 -1.01
N ALA A 46 6.13 -9.86 -0.47
CA ALA A 46 5.17 -10.96 -0.38
C ALA A 46 4.45 -11.23 -1.71
N GLY A 47 4.71 -10.43 -2.73
CA GLY A 47 4.08 -10.60 -4.03
C GLY A 47 2.63 -10.15 -4.09
N ARG A 48 2.21 -9.33 -3.12
CA ARG A 48 0.82 -8.86 -3.03
C ARG A 48 0.56 -7.61 -3.86
N LEU A 49 1.62 -6.86 -4.15
CA LEU A 49 1.53 -5.66 -4.99
C LEU A 49 2.90 -5.40 -5.61
N THR A 50 2.98 -4.44 -6.51
CA THR A 50 4.25 -4.00 -7.08
C THR A 50 4.53 -2.58 -6.62
N LYS A 51 5.60 -2.41 -5.84
CA LYS A 51 6.00 -1.10 -5.37
C LYS A 51 6.65 -0.32 -6.51
N VAL A 52 6.22 0.93 -6.68
CA VAL A 52 6.81 1.83 -7.68
C VAL A 52 7.22 3.12 -6.98
N PHE A 53 7.91 3.98 -7.69
CA PHE A 53 8.34 5.26 -7.13
C PHE A 53 7.13 6.07 -6.68
N GLY A 54 7.09 6.37 -5.39
CA GLY A 54 6.03 7.20 -4.81
C GLY A 54 4.70 6.49 -4.57
N GLY A 55 4.63 5.17 -4.73
CA GLY A 55 3.36 4.47 -4.51
C GLY A 55 3.45 2.99 -4.81
N ALA A 56 2.34 2.43 -5.29
CA ALA A 56 2.25 1.02 -5.63
C ALA A 56 1.20 0.80 -6.71
N VAL A 57 1.34 -0.30 -7.44
CA VAL A 57 0.36 -0.68 -8.45
C VAL A 57 -0.13 -2.09 -8.18
N TYR A 58 -1.30 -2.40 -8.67
CA TYR A 58 -1.94 -3.70 -8.53
C TYR A 58 -1.05 -4.77 -9.16
N SER A 59 -0.88 -5.87 -8.44
CA SER A 59 -0.12 -7.00 -8.96
C SER A 59 -1.09 -8.04 -9.52
N ASP A 60 -0.92 -8.33 -10.77
CA ASP A 60 -1.82 -9.22 -11.50
C ASP A 60 -1.40 -10.67 -11.41
N GLY A 61 -0.31 -10.89 -10.81
CA GLY A 61 0.22 -12.17 -10.90
C GLY A 61 0.63 -12.91 -9.79
#